data_1aea020aa1bbb15ba7f2ed5227053aab
#
_entry.id   1aea020aa1bbb15ba7f2ed5227053aab
#
_cell.length_a   1.000
_cell.length_b   1.000
_cell.length_c   1.000
_cell.angle_alpha   90.00
_cell.angle_beta   90.00
_cell.angle_gamma   90.00
#
_symmetry.space_group_name_H-M   'P 1'
#
loop_
_entity.id
_entity.type
_entity.pdbx_description
1 polymer ?
#
loop_
_entity_poly.entity_id
_entity_poly.type
_entity_poly.pdbx_seq_one_letter_code
_entity_poly.pdbx_strand_id
1 'polypeptide(L)'
;MHCTRIMFLVLAFALSACEGPSSSGSPELEAASRQLVPEDPDIAAIYGRSCSSCHTVAATGAPLTGDAAAWQPRMDKGMDVMVDSVINGFGGMPPFGLCMDCDAQQFEALIQFMATPADSK
;
A
#
# COMPACT_ATOMS: atom_id res chain seq x y z
N MET A 1 -63.10 19.49 28.70
CA MET A 1 -61.96 18.67 29.20
C MET A 1 -61.26 18.09 28.00
N HIS A 2 -60.13 18.77 27.56
CA HIS A 2 -59.41 18.42 26.32
C HIS A 2 -58.15 17.65 26.72
N CYS A 3 -58.10 16.40 26.32
CA CYS A 3 -56.97 15.52 26.55
C CYS A 3 -56.03 15.64 25.38
N THR A 4 -54.98 16.45 25.55
CA THR A 4 -53.95 16.69 24.52
C THR A 4 -53.00 15.50 24.50
N ARG A 5 -53.09 14.64 23.47
CA ARG A 5 -52.13 13.58 23.19
C ARG A 5 -50.88 14.17 22.56
N ILE A 6 -49.81 14.22 23.34
CA ILE A 6 -48.48 14.56 22.86
C ILE A 6 -47.89 13.31 22.21
N MET A 7 -47.79 13.34 20.86
CA MET A 7 -47.16 12.30 20.06
C MET A 7 -45.67 12.57 19.99
N PHE A 8 -44.86 11.83 20.75
CA PHE A 8 -43.40 11.85 20.66
C PHE A 8 -42.98 11.16 19.36
N LEU A 9 -42.54 11.97 18.41
CA LEU A 9 -41.90 11.51 17.16
C LEU A 9 -40.43 11.20 17.49
N VAL A 10 -40.10 9.92 17.67
CA VAL A 10 -38.71 9.48 17.80
C VAL A 10 -38.09 9.46 16.41
N LEU A 11 -37.31 10.48 16.10
CA LEU A 11 -36.50 10.55 14.88
C LEU A 11 -35.26 9.67 15.06
N ALA A 12 -35.30 8.44 14.55
CA ALA A 12 -34.16 7.55 14.49
C ALA A 12 -33.17 8.09 13.45
N PHE A 13 -32.09 8.71 13.92
CA PHE A 13 -30.94 9.05 13.09
C PHE A 13 -30.16 7.77 12.80
N ALA A 14 -30.33 7.22 11.60
CA ALA A 14 -29.46 6.17 11.09
C ALA A 14 -28.11 6.83 10.74
N LEU A 15 -27.08 6.62 11.57
CA LEU A 15 -25.70 6.91 11.19
C LEU A 15 -25.28 5.87 10.14
N SER A 16 -25.39 6.22 8.87
CA SER A 16 -24.70 5.50 7.80
C SER A 16 -23.21 5.78 7.97
N ALA A 17 -22.48 4.84 8.55
CA ALA A 17 -21.04 4.82 8.47
C ALA A 17 -20.65 4.63 6.99
N CYS A 18 -20.25 5.70 6.32
CA CYS A 18 -19.54 5.60 5.05
C CYS A 18 -18.14 5.07 5.36
N GLU A 19 -17.97 3.75 5.26
CA GLU A 19 -16.64 3.18 5.05
C GLU A 19 -16.20 3.63 3.65
N GLY A 20 -15.48 4.73 3.59
CA GLY A 20 -14.78 5.16 2.38
C GLY A 20 -13.67 4.16 2.05
N PRO A 21 -13.25 4.05 0.78
CA PRO A 21 -12.12 3.21 0.41
C PRO A 21 -10.93 3.56 1.30
N SER A 22 -10.28 2.55 1.84
CA SER A 22 -9.10 2.68 2.70
C SER A 22 -8.11 3.64 2.04
N SER A 23 -7.89 4.79 2.65
CA SER A 23 -6.97 5.79 2.09
C SER A 23 -5.56 5.20 2.08
N SER A 24 -4.89 5.27 0.92
CA SER A 24 -3.47 4.94 0.80
C SER A 24 -2.70 5.57 1.97
N GLY A 25 -1.93 4.72 2.71
CA GLY A 25 -1.16 5.19 3.85
C GLY A 25 -1.89 5.22 5.19
N SER A 26 -3.02 4.51 5.35
CA SER A 26 -3.65 4.39 6.68
C SER A 26 -2.71 3.68 7.68
N PRO A 27 -2.83 3.97 9.00
CA PRO A 27 -2.02 3.29 10.03
C PRO A 27 -2.17 1.76 10.01
N GLU A 28 -3.35 1.25 9.68
CA GLU A 28 -3.63 -0.18 9.57
C GLU A 28 -2.89 -0.79 8.39
N LEU A 29 -2.88 -0.10 7.24
CA LEU A 29 -2.17 -0.54 6.06
C LEU A 29 -0.65 -0.50 6.28
N GLU A 30 -0.15 0.54 6.94
CA GLU A 30 1.27 0.61 7.33
C GLU A 30 1.66 -0.54 8.25
N ALA A 31 0.83 -0.85 9.25
CA ALA A 31 1.07 -1.97 10.16
C ALA A 31 1.05 -3.31 9.42
N ALA A 32 0.12 -3.52 8.49
CA ALA A 32 0.06 -4.71 7.65
C ALA A 32 1.31 -4.81 6.74
N SER A 33 1.68 -3.72 6.08
CA SER A 33 2.85 -3.64 5.20
C SER A 33 4.14 -4.09 5.90
N ARG A 34 4.32 -3.75 7.17
CA ARG A 34 5.50 -4.14 7.98
C ARG A 34 5.58 -5.64 8.29
N GLN A 35 4.49 -6.37 8.14
CA GLN A 35 4.45 -7.82 8.37
C GLN A 35 4.72 -8.63 7.10
N LEU A 36 4.68 -7.99 5.92
CA LEU A 36 4.84 -8.66 4.65
C LEU A 36 6.31 -8.91 4.33
N VAL A 37 6.63 -10.16 4.01
CA VAL A 37 7.97 -10.62 3.63
C VAL A 37 7.84 -11.53 2.41
N PRO A 38 8.70 -11.40 1.37
CA PRO A 38 8.73 -12.33 0.26
C PRO A 38 8.96 -13.77 0.71
N GLU A 39 8.33 -14.74 0.02
CA GLU A 39 8.53 -16.17 0.31
C GLU A 39 9.90 -16.68 -0.11
N ASP A 40 10.43 -16.15 -1.22
CA ASP A 40 11.77 -16.47 -1.69
C ASP A 40 12.81 -15.82 -0.76
N PRO A 41 13.73 -16.59 -0.15
CA PRO A 41 14.66 -16.08 0.84
C PRO A 41 15.67 -15.07 0.27
N ASP A 42 16.06 -15.18 -0.99
CA ASP A 42 17.00 -14.26 -1.63
C ASP A 42 16.30 -12.92 -1.90
N ILE A 43 15.06 -12.95 -2.40
CA ILE A 43 14.24 -11.75 -2.60
C ILE A 43 13.88 -11.13 -1.25
N ALA A 44 13.60 -11.93 -0.21
CA ALA A 44 13.36 -11.43 1.15
C ALA A 44 14.57 -10.69 1.73
N ALA A 45 15.78 -11.22 1.52
CA ALA A 45 17.02 -10.56 1.96
C ALA A 45 17.22 -9.20 1.25
N ILE A 46 16.97 -9.14 -0.06
CA ILE A 46 17.05 -7.88 -0.82
C ILE A 46 15.98 -6.89 -0.34
N TYR A 47 14.72 -7.36 -0.23
CA TYR A 47 13.61 -6.52 0.24
C TYR A 47 13.92 -5.90 1.60
N GLY A 48 14.39 -6.71 2.56
CA GLY A 48 14.70 -6.24 3.92
C GLY A 48 15.80 -5.19 3.97
N ARG A 49 16.86 -5.31 3.13
CA ARG A 49 18.00 -4.39 3.17
C ARG A 49 17.81 -3.12 2.32
N SER A 50 16.95 -3.15 1.29
CA SER A 50 16.89 -2.08 0.29
C SER A 50 15.52 -1.42 0.14
N CYS A 51 14.41 -2.15 0.32
CA CYS A 51 13.08 -1.68 -0.05
C CYS A 51 12.20 -1.35 1.16
N SER A 52 12.20 -2.22 2.17
CA SER A 52 11.24 -2.17 3.28
C SER A 52 11.32 -0.88 4.10
N SER A 53 12.50 -0.28 4.25
CA SER A 53 12.68 0.95 5.04
C SER A 53 11.84 2.13 4.55
N CYS A 54 11.52 2.16 3.26
CA CYS A 54 10.66 3.20 2.68
C CYS A 54 9.26 2.67 2.36
N HIS A 55 9.15 1.46 1.80
CA HIS A 55 7.89 0.90 1.33
C HIS A 55 7.02 0.26 2.43
N THR A 56 7.40 0.42 3.70
CA THR A 56 6.57 0.07 4.87
C THR A 56 6.31 1.27 5.79
N VAL A 57 6.67 2.47 5.37
CA VAL A 57 6.56 3.70 6.18
C VAL A 57 5.82 4.77 5.40
N ALA A 58 4.58 5.06 5.77
CA ALA A 58 3.72 6.01 5.06
C ALA A 58 4.31 7.42 4.96
N ALA A 59 5.04 7.87 5.98
CA ALA A 59 5.66 9.20 6.02
C ALA A 59 6.72 9.43 4.94
N THR A 60 7.25 8.37 4.30
CA THR A 60 8.21 8.51 3.19
C THR A 60 7.58 8.96 1.88
N GLY A 61 6.25 8.81 1.75
CA GLY A 61 5.51 9.04 0.51
C GLY A 61 5.68 7.94 -0.54
N ALA A 62 6.45 6.88 -0.25
CA ALA A 62 6.53 5.69 -1.10
C ALA A 62 5.21 4.89 -1.02
N PRO A 63 4.78 4.23 -2.11
CA PRO A 63 3.63 3.34 -2.04
C PRO A 63 3.95 2.18 -1.09
N LEU A 64 3.05 1.93 -0.13
CA LEU A 64 3.27 0.87 0.86
C LEU A 64 3.18 -0.52 0.20
N THR A 65 3.99 -1.44 0.67
CA THR A 65 3.91 -2.86 0.27
C THR A 65 2.52 -3.39 0.61
N GLY A 66 1.83 -3.98 -0.37
CA GLY A 66 0.47 -4.47 -0.22
C GLY A 66 -0.65 -3.45 -0.47
N ASP A 67 -0.31 -2.18 -0.72
CA ASP A 67 -1.28 -1.14 -1.10
C ASP A 67 -1.64 -1.24 -2.59
N ALA A 68 -2.53 -2.18 -2.93
CA ALA A 68 -2.95 -2.37 -4.32
C ALA A 68 -3.47 -1.09 -4.98
N ALA A 69 -4.17 -0.23 -4.25
CA ALA A 69 -4.71 1.02 -4.78
C ALA A 69 -3.60 2.00 -5.18
N ALA A 70 -2.54 2.10 -4.38
CA ALA A 70 -1.39 2.94 -4.72
C ALA A 70 -0.53 2.32 -5.83
N TRP A 71 -0.42 0.98 -5.89
CA TRP A 71 0.40 0.31 -6.88
C TRP A 71 -0.27 0.21 -8.26
N GLN A 72 -1.60 0.01 -8.34
CA GLN A 72 -2.31 -0.22 -9.60
C GLN A 72 -1.99 0.82 -10.69
N PRO A 73 -2.05 2.15 -10.45
CA PRO A 73 -1.75 3.14 -11.49
C PRO A 73 -0.29 3.11 -11.96
N ARG A 74 0.59 2.51 -11.16
CA ARG A 74 2.00 2.32 -11.50
C ARG A 74 2.18 1.08 -12.36
N MET A 75 1.56 -0.03 -11.96
CA MET A 75 1.57 -1.30 -12.68
C MET A 75 0.93 -1.19 -14.08
N ASP A 76 -0.08 -0.35 -14.24
CA ASP A 76 -0.75 -0.09 -15.53
C ASP A 76 0.20 0.51 -16.59
N LYS A 77 1.34 1.06 -16.17
CA LYS A 77 2.38 1.57 -17.09
C LYS A 77 3.22 0.47 -17.71
N GLY A 78 3.15 -0.74 -17.18
CA GLY A 78 3.95 -1.90 -17.58
C GLY A 78 5.20 -2.13 -16.72
N MET A 79 5.59 -3.38 -16.62
CA MET A 79 6.73 -3.81 -15.79
C MET A 79 8.05 -3.17 -16.22
N ASP A 80 8.27 -3.03 -17.52
CA ASP A 80 9.50 -2.38 -18.06
C ASP A 80 9.65 -0.96 -17.53
N VAL A 81 8.55 -0.17 -17.52
CA VAL A 81 8.54 1.20 -16.99
C VAL A 81 8.78 1.22 -15.47
N MET A 82 8.29 0.21 -14.78
CA MET A 82 8.50 0.06 -13.34
C MET A 82 9.96 -0.25 -13.03
N VAL A 83 10.57 -1.18 -13.76
CA VAL A 83 12.00 -1.53 -13.61
C VAL A 83 12.88 -0.34 -13.96
N ASP A 84 12.59 0.36 -15.05
CA ASP A 84 13.30 1.61 -15.42
C ASP A 84 13.23 2.66 -14.31
N SER A 85 12.08 2.79 -13.66
CA SER A 85 11.90 3.71 -12.53
C SER A 85 12.76 3.33 -11.33
N VAL A 86 12.94 2.03 -11.07
CA VAL A 86 13.84 1.54 -10.02
C VAL A 86 15.30 1.81 -10.40
N ILE A 87 15.70 1.48 -11.61
CA ILE A 87 17.09 1.63 -12.07
C ILE A 87 17.53 3.12 -12.04
N ASN A 88 16.69 4.00 -12.57
CA ASN A 88 17.02 5.42 -12.67
C ASN A 88 16.70 6.24 -11.41
N GLY A 89 15.92 5.66 -10.50
CA GLY A 89 15.27 6.38 -9.41
C GLY A 89 14.02 7.12 -9.86
N PHE A 90 13.09 7.38 -8.94
CA PHE A 90 11.84 8.07 -9.23
C PHE A 90 11.37 8.91 -8.05
N GLY A 91 11.21 10.22 -8.23
CA GLY A 91 10.85 11.12 -7.14
C GLY A 91 11.85 11.04 -5.99
N GLY A 92 11.38 10.67 -4.80
CA GLY A 92 12.25 10.46 -3.63
C GLY A 92 12.96 9.10 -3.57
N MET A 93 12.65 8.18 -4.50
CA MET A 93 13.31 6.88 -4.56
C MET A 93 14.68 6.99 -5.21
N PRO A 94 15.77 6.55 -4.52
CA PRO A 94 17.11 6.59 -5.10
C PRO A 94 17.28 5.57 -6.24
N PRO A 95 18.26 5.79 -7.15
CA PRO A 95 18.59 4.80 -8.18
C PRO A 95 18.87 3.42 -7.60
N PHE A 96 18.39 2.38 -8.31
CA PHE A 96 18.44 0.98 -7.93
C PHE A 96 17.73 0.64 -6.61
N GLY A 97 16.97 1.57 -6.02
CA GLY A 97 16.41 1.39 -4.68
C GLY A 97 17.46 1.05 -3.63
N LEU A 98 18.70 1.54 -3.81
CA LEU A 98 19.91 1.20 -3.03
C LEU A 98 20.41 -0.25 -3.19
N CYS A 99 19.87 -1.03 -4.12
CA CYS A 99 20.35 -2.37 -4.44
C CYS A 99 21.25 -2.34 -5.69
N MET A 100 22.49 -1.91 -5.54
CA MET A 100 23.41 -1.73 -6.66
C MET A 100 23.88 -3.05 -7.29
N ASP A 101 23.68 -4.16 -6.61
CA ASP A 101 24.04 -5.52 -7.01
C ASP A 101 22.83 -6.35 -7.51
N CYS A 102 21.64 -5.72 -7.60
CA CYS A 102 20.43 -6.38 -8.08
C CYS A 102 20.33 -6.32 -9.61
N ASP A 103 19.76 -7.38 -10.17
CA ASP A 103 19.41 -7.46 -11.59
C ASP A 103 17.93 -7.12 -11.85
N ALA A 104 17.57 -7.05 -13.14
CA ALA A 104 16.22 -6.71 -13.56
C ALA A 104 15.17 -7.74 -13.08
N GLN A 105 15.49 -9.03 -13.06
CA GLN A 105 14.56 -10.07 -12.62
C GLN A 105 14.26 -9.96 -11.11
N GLN A 106 15.26 -9.61 -10.32
CA GLN A 106 15.09 -9.36 -8.90
C GLN A 106 14.23 -8.12 -8.66
N PHE A 107 14.41 -7.05 -9.45
CA PHE A 107 13.53 -5.86 -9.37
C PHE A 107 12.09 -6.20 -9.77
N GLU A 108 11.87 -6.99 -10.82
CA GLU A 108 10.51 -7.44 -11.18
C GLU A 108 9.86 -8.22 -10.04
N ALA A 109 10.56 -9.18 -9.44
CA ALA A 109 10.04 -9.96 -8.32
C ALA A 109 9.69 -9.08 -7.11
N LEU A 110 10.54 -8.10 -6.79
CA LEU A 110 10.31 -7.14 -5.71
C LEU A 110 9.10 -6.25 -5.98
N ILE A 111 8.97 -5.73 -7.21
CA ILE A 111 7.83 -4.91 -7.63
C ILE A 111 6.54 -5.72 -7.53
N GLN A 112 6.51 -6.93 -8.10
CA GLN A 112 5.35 -7.82 -8.03
C GLN A 112 4.96 -8.13 -6.59
N PHE A 113 5.94 -8.45 -5.74
CA PHE A 113 5.69 -8.68 -4.32
C PHE A 113 5.07 -7.44 -3.66
N MET A 114 5.65 -6.26 -3.81
CA MET A 114 5.14 -5.04 -3.17
C MET A 114 3.76 -4.63 -3.69
N ALA A 115 3.49 -4.85 -4.98
CA ALA A 115 2.21 -4.51 -5.62
C ALA A 115 1.09 -5.52 -5.33
N THR A 116 1.41 -6.72 -4.86
CA THR A 116 0.40 -7.75 -4.52
C THR A 116 -0.35 -7.34 -3.26
N PRO A 117 -1.72 -7.36 -3.26
CA PRO A 117 -2.52 -6.97 -2.10
C PRO A 117 -2.14 -7.72 -0.83
N ALA A 118 -2.19 -7.06 0.31
CA ALA A 118 -1.80 -7.64 1.60
C ALA A 118 -2.67 -8.83 2.02
N ASP A 119 -3.95 -8.83 1.64
CA ASP A 119 -4.93 -9.87 1.94
C ASP A 119 -4.84 -11.11 1.03
N SER A 120 -3.99 -11.06 0.01
CA SER A 120 -3.76 -12.17 -0.95
C SER A 120 -2.43 -12.90 -0.75
N LYS A 121 -1.74 -12.64 0.36
CA LYS A 121 -0.43 -13.22 0.68
C LYS A 121 -0.48 -14.20 1.82
#